data_dbae9d2cf82655e87d6ebdc96b2ef0a9
#
_entry.id   dbae9d2cf82655e87d6ebdc96b2ef0a9
#
_cell.length_a   1.000
_cell.length_b   1.000
_cell.length_c   1.000
_cell.angle_alpha   90.00
_cell.angle_beta   90.00
_cell.angle_gamma   90.00
#
_symmetry.space_group_name_H-M   'P 1'
#
loop_
_entity.id
_entity.type
_entity.pdbx_description
1 polymer ?
#
loop_
_entity_poly.entity_id
_entity_poly.type
_entity_poly.pdbx_seq_one_letter_code
_entity_poly.pdbx_strand_id
1 'polypeptide(L)'
;MVPLLDRNENLSRENALLLMLALVDKMPLPQLARSVRPGRKQLYDNRLFLKAAVIMTLKKFSGVYELLTTLNEPTAQMKQLRAHLTQDQKMPTRRTFERRIGCLADLLPRIITQVGALLVVLLGVWRESGRATAMDSTVVHAKDKAVWHKKHQKTGEVPHSRIDTQAGWTKSGWHGWVYGWKLHVAATVGEIWLPLTARLTVANVHDGAVGQEMVEDLPSDVRFVLGDQHYRTEQMESACHLRGIELVATRGGKYPHTDCGVEVRRIFHQLRSKSIENFNEHFKSIFDAHADVPTKGKNTTARFALSAVLVYQLGLWIRYELGLPLCQGLKPFLRAV
;
A
#
# COMPACT_ATOMS: atom_id res chain seq x y z
N MET A 1 -3.93 -22.20 -16.60
CA MET A 1 -2.96 -21.38 -15.86
C MET A 1 -2.23 -22.33 -14.90
N VAL A 2 -0.93 -22.51 -15.04
CA VAL A 2 -0.14 -23.43 -14.17
C VAL A 2 -0.06 -22.80 -12.79
N PRO A 3 -0.35 -23.53 -11.70
CA PRO A 3 -0.18 -23.00 -10.34
C PRO A 3 1.26 -22.55 -10.15
N LEU A 4 1.43 -21.33 -9.61
CA LEU A 4 2.76 -20.75 -9.39
C LEU A 4 3.49 -21.39 -8.20
N LEU A 5 2.75 -22.09 -7.33
CA LEU A 5 3.27 -22.82 -6.17
C LEU A 5 2.92 -24.30 -6.30
N ASP A 6 3.90 -25.17 -6.00
CA ASP A 6 3.66 -26.61 -5.93
C ASP A 6 2.74 -26.90 -4.73
N ARG A 7 1.56 -27.48 -4.98
CA ARG A 7 0.55 -27.74 -3.94
C ARG A 7 0.97 -28.80 -2.90
N ASN A 8 2.07 -29.48 -3.13
CA ASN A 8 2.55 -30.57 -2.28
C ASN A 8 3.49 -30.17 -1.15
N GLU A 9 3.90 -28.91 -1.06
CA GLU A 9 4.66 -28.48 0.10
C GLU A 9 3.68 -28.24 1.26
N ASN A 10 3.91 -28.91 2.37
CA ASN A 10 3.28 -28.64 3.68
C ASN A 10 3.67 -27.22 4.10
N LEU A 11 2.91 -26.24 3.59
CA LEU A 11 3.14 -24.83 3.79
C LEU A 11 2.69 -24.45 5.18
N SER A 12 3.55 -24.65 6.16
CA SER A 12 3.36 -24.08 7.48
C SER A 12 3.29 -22.55 7.38
N ARG A 13 2.59 -21.91 8.31
CA ARG A 13 2.53 -20.44 8.40
C ARG A 13 3.91 -19.80 8.49
N GLU A 14 4.92 -20.54 8.96
CA GLU A 14 6.33 -20.15 9.04
C GLU A 14 6.97 -19.87 7.67
N ASN A 15 6.39 -20.39 6.60
CA ASN A 15 6.88 -20.20 5.24
C ASN A 15 6.21 -19.05 4.48
N ALA A 16 5.24 -18.34 5.07
CA ALA A 16 4.51 -17.27 4.36
C ALA A 16 5.44 -16.17 3.83
N LEU A 17 6.45 -15.78 4.59
CA LEU A 17 7.46 -14.81 4.14
C LEU A 17 8.25 -15.34 2.94
N LEU A 18 8.73 -16.58 2.99
CA LEU A 18 9.49 -17.18 1.89
C LEU A 18 8.65 -17.28 0.62
N LEU A 19 7.35 -17.61 0.76
CA LEU A 19 6.41 -17.62 -0.35
C LEU A 19 6.23 -16.23 -0.97
N MET A 20 6.10 -15.19 -0.14
CA MET A 20 6.04 -13.81 -0.64
C MET A 20 7.31 -13.45 -1.43
N LEU A 21 8.48 -13.85 -0.94
CA LEU A 21 9.74 -13.59 -1.65
C LEU A 21 9.80 -14.36 -2.97
N ALA A 22 9.29 -15.58 -3.03
CA ALA A 22 9.18 -16.37 -4.27
C ALA A 22 8.18 -15.74 -5.26
N LEU A 23 7.06 -15.18 -4.79
CA LEU A 23 6.13 -14.44 -5.65
C LEU A 23 6.75 -13.15 -6.21
N VAL A 24 7.58 -12.45 -5.44
CA VAL A 24 8.32 -11.28 -5.94
C VAL A 24 9.20 -11.64 -7.13
N ASP A 25 9.76 -12.86 -7.19
CA ASP A 25 10.53 -13.31 -8.35
C ASP A 25 9.66 -13.53 -9.59
N LYS A 26 8.41 -13.88 -9.42
CA LYS A 26 7.48 -14.24 -10.50
C LYS A 26 6.58 -13.07 -10.94
N MET A 27 6.40 -12.06 -10.10
CA MET A 27 5.51 -10.94 -10.43
C MET A 27 6.05 -10.07 -11.57
N PRO A 28 5.16 -9.46 -12.38
CA PRO A 28 5.57 -8.49 -13.38
C PRO A 28 6.13 -7.24 -12.68
N LEU A 29 7.29 -6.77 -13.13
CA LEU A 29 7.83 -5.48 -12.70
C LEU A 29 7.68 -4.45 -13.82
N PRO A 30 7.38 -3.18 -13.48
CA PRO A 30 7.34 -2.10 -14.46
C PRO A 30 8.67 -2.04 -15.22
N GLN A 31 8.59 -1.94 -16.54
CA GLN A 31 9.77 -1.63 -17.33
C GLN A 31 10.20 -0.20 -16.97
N LEU A 32 11.32 -0.09 -16.28
CA LEU A 32 11.96 1.19 -16.07
C LEU A 32 12.55 1.66 -17.38
N ALA A 33 12.25 2.91 -17.76
CA ALA A 33 12.94 3.54 -18.88
C ALA A 33 14.44 3.39 -18.66
N ARG A 34 15.12 2.73 -19.59
CA ARG A 34 16.58 2.59 -19.51
C ARG A 34 17.17 3.99 -19.48
N SER A 35 17.93 4.31 -18.43
CA SER A 35 18.69 5.54 -18.41
C SER A 35 19.57 5.58 -19.67
N VAL A 36 19.35 6.57 -20.51
CA VAL A 36 20.17 6.81 -21.73
C VAL A 36 21.61 7.22 -21.35
N ARG A 37 21.84 7.55 -20.08
CA ARG A 37 23.16 7.98 -19.62
C ARG A 37 24.11 6.79 -19.53
N PRO A 38 25.28 6.86 -20.16
CA PRO A 38 26.30 5.85 -20.00
C PRO A 38 26.70 5.80 -18.53
N GLY A 39 26.59 4.62 -17.93
CA GLY A 39 26.89 4.40 -16.52
C GLY A 39 27.30 2.96 -16.27
N ARG A 40 27.83 2.68 -15.08
CA ARG A 40 28.19 1.32 -14.67
C ARG A 40 26.95 0.43 -14.73
N LYS A 41 27.06 -0.75 -15.35
CA LYS A 41 25.97 -1.74 -15.41
C LYS A 41 25.46 -2.03 -13.99
N GLN A 42 24.14 -2.12 -13.89
CA GLN A 42 23.48 -2.47 -12.64
C GLN A 42 23.79 -3.93 -12.29
N LEU A 43 24.48 -4.14 -11.16
CA LEU A 43 24.92 -5.46 -10.75
C LEU A 43 23.78 -6.33 -10.17
N TYR A 44 22.84 -5.71 -9.47
CA TYR A 44 21.77 -6.40 -8.74
C TYR A 44 20.40 -6.07 -9.32
N ASP A 45 19.51 -7.08 -9.40
CA ASP A 45 18.12 -6.90 -9.83
C ASP A 45 17.31 -6.05 -8.84
N ASN A 46 16.30 -5.35 -9.35
CA ASN A 46 15.34 -4.59 -8.52
C ASN A 46 14.52 -5.49 -7.60
N ARG A 47 14.24 -6.74 -8.02
CA ARG A 47 13.53 -7.73 -7.21
C ARG A 47 14.21 -8.00 -5.87
N LEU A 48 15.54 -8.03 -5.84
CA LEU A 48 16.29 -8.21 -4.61
C LEU A 48 15.98 -7.12 -3.58
N PHE A 49 15.92 -5.86 -4.00
CA PHE A 49 15.62 -4.73 -3.11
C PHE A 49 14.14 -4.68 -2.73
N LEU A 50 13.26 -5.14 -3.61
CA LEU A 50 11.84 -5.28 -3.30
C LEU A 50 11.60 -6.38 -2.26
N LYS A 51 12.28 -7.52 -2.36
CA LYS A 51 12.29 -8.54 -1.32
C LYS A 51 12.76 -7.99 0.03
N ALA A 52 13.85 -7.22 0.02
CA ALA A 52 14.32 -6.54 1.23
C ALA A 52 13.25 -5.61 1.83
N ALA A 53 12.53 -4.86 1.00
CA ALA A 53 11.44 -3.99 1.45
C ALA A 53 10.27 -4.80 2.04
N VAL A 54 9.91 -5.95 1.46
CA VAL A 54 8.90 -6.87 1.99
C VAL A 54 9.32 -7.38 3.38
N ILE A 55 10.56 -7.86 3.53
CA ILE A 55 11.09 -8.32 4.82
C ILE A 55 11.04 -7.17 5.85
N MET A 56 11.53 -5.98 5.47
CA MET A 56 11.54 -4.83 6.37
C MET A 56 10.15 -4.42 6.83
N THR A 57 9.16 -4.52 5.95
CA THR A 57 7.77 -4.17 6.27
C THR A 57 7.15 -5.16 7.25
N LEU A 58 7.29 -6.46 6.99
CA LEU A 58 6.73 -7.51 7.85
C LEU A 58 7.40 -7.58 9.22
N LYS A 59 8.72 -7.38 9.27
CA LYS A 59 9.49 -7.33 10.53
C LYS A 59 9.50 -5.94 11.17
N LYS A 60 8.84 -4.94 10.54
CA LYS A 60 8.75 -3.54 11.01
C LYS A 60 10.11 -2.87 11.23
N PHE A 61 11.11 -3.24 10.42
CA PHE A 61 12.43 -2.63 10.51
C PHE A 61 12.41 -1.16 10.08
N SER A 62 12.98 -0.31 10.91
CA SER A 62 13.06 1.14 10.68
C SER A 62 14.07 1.49 9.57
N GLY A 63 15.10 0.67 9.36
CA GLY A 63 16.16 0.93 8.41
C GLY A 63 16.94 -0.30 7.96
N VAL A 64 17.79 -0.08 6.97
CA VAL A 64 18.67 -1.12 6.39
C VAL A 64 19.67 -1.69 7.40
N TYR A 65 20.11 -0.86 8.35
CA TYR A 65 21.01 -1.33 9.39
C TYR A 65 20.38 -2.47 10.20
N GLU A 66 19.17 -2.28 10.65
CA GLU A 66 18.41 -3.28 11.41
C GLU A 66 18.18 -4.56 10.60
N LEU A 67 17.80 -4.43 9.32
CA LEU A 67 17.70 -5.56 8.40
C LEU A 67 19.01 -6.36 8.35
N LEU A 68 20.13 -5.70 8.10
CA LEU A 68 21.41 -6.38 7.93
C LEU A 68 21.93 -7.01 9.23
N THR A 69 21.69 -6.37 10.37
CA THR A 69 22.06 -6.89 11.69
C THR A 69 21.27 -8.17 11.98
N THR A 70 19.96 -8.16 11.79
CA THR A 70 19.10 -9.34 12.00
C THR A 70 19.46 -10.48 11.05
N LEU A 71 19.71 -10.17 9.77
CA LEU A 71 20.13 -11.21 8.81
C LEU A 71 21.48 -11.86 9.14
N ASN A 72 22.32 -11.24 9.97
CA ASN A 72 23.58 -11.82 10.40
C ASN A 72 23.44 -12.82 11.57
N GLU A 73 22.25 -12.91 12.18
CA GLU A 73 22.00 -13.91 13.20
C GLU A 73 22.16 -15.34 12.61
N PRO A 74 22.77 -16.29 13.36
CA PRO A 74 23.14 -17.60 12.84
C PRO A 74 21.99 -18.61 12.78
N THR A 75 20.74 -18.15 12.69
CA THR A 75 19.56 -19.00 12.61
C THR A 75 19.34 -19.57 11.20
N ALA A 76 18.66 -20.71 11.08
CA ALA A 76 18.31 -21.30 9.78
C ALA A 76 17.43 -20.36 8.95
N GLN A 77 16.45 -19.69 9.58
CA GLN A 77 15.56 -18.75 8.94
C GLN A 77 16.35 -17.54 8.35
N MET A 78 17.26 -16.96 9.12
CA MET A 78 18.06 -15.83 8.64
C MET A 78 18.99 -16.22 7.51
N LYS A 79 19.55 -17.44 7.52
CA LYS A 79 20.33 -17.98 6.39
C LYS A 79 19.48 -18.10 5.12
N GLN A 80 18.24 -18.57 5.21
CA GLN A 80 17.31 -18.63 4.09
C GLN A 80 16.97 -17.23 3.56
N LEU A 81 16.61 -16.28 4.44
CA LEU A 81 16.34 -14.91 4.03
C LEU A 81 17.55 -14.23 3.37
N ARG A 82 18.77 -14.47 3.87
CA ARG A 82 19.99 -13.98 3.23
C ARG A 82 20.16 -14.53 1.82
N ALA A 83 19.85 -15.81 1.58
CA ALA A 83 19.94 -16.41 0.25
C ALA A 83 19.04 -15.65 -0.75
N HIS A 84 17.84 -15.27 -0.36
CA HIS A 84 16.93 -14.45 -1.20
C HIS A 84 17.45 -13.04 -1.49
N LEU A 85 18.36 -12.50 -0.68
CA LEU A 85 18.98 -11.18 -0.84
C LEU A 85 20.40 -11.25 -1.38
N THR A 86 20.82 -12.43 -1.88
CA THR A 86 22.14 -12.69 -2.47
C THR A 86 21.94 -12.97 -3.96
N GLN A 87 22.79 -12.39 -4.80
CA GLN A 87 22.83 -12.64 -6.24
C GLN A 87 24.28 -12.96 -6.62
N ASP A 88 24.50 -14.03 -7.39
CA ASP A 88 25.84 -14.51 -7.79
C ASP A 88 26.76 -14.63 -6.57
N GLN A 89 26.27 -15.23 -5.49
CA GLN A 89 26.95 -15.41 -4.20
C GLN A 89 27.38 -14.09 -3.52
N LYS A 90 26.94 -12.95 -4.00
CA LYS A 90 27.27 -11.64 -3.44
C LYS A 90 26.03 -10.97 -2.89
N MET A 91 26.10 -10.53 -1.65
CA MET A 91 25.10 -9.68 -1.02
C MET A 91 25.44 -8.19 -1.27
N PRO A 92 24.47 -7.33 -1.60
CA PRO A 92 24.75 -5.90 -1.73
C PRO A 92 25.30 -5.30 -0.44
N THR A 93 26.18 -4.30 -0.59
CA THR A 93 26.65 -3.53 0.58
C THR A 93 25.52 -2.71 1.20
N ARG A 94 25.64 -2.33 2.47
CA ARG A 94 24.67 -1.45 3.17
C ARG A 94 24.34 -0.21 2.35
N ARG A 95 25.37 0.50 1.84
CA ARG A 95 25.18 1.70 1.01
C ARG A 95 24.39 1.42 -0.27
N THR A 96 24.58 0.24 -0.87
CA THR A 96 23.82 -0.18 -2.06
C THR A 96 22.36 -0.42 -1.69
N PHE A 97 22.08 -1.10 -0.58
CA PHE A 97 20.73 -1.28 -0.08
C PHE A 97 20.05 0.06 0.21
N GLU A 98 20.68 0.94 0.99
CA GLU A 98 20.11 2.25 1.35
C GLU A 98 19.73 3.05 0.10
N ARG A 99 20.62 3.15 -0.87
CA ARG A 99 20.37 3.87 -2.12
C ARG A 99 19.23 3.24 -2.94
N ARG A 100 19.25 1.93 -3.13
CA ARG A 100 18.30 1.24 -4.00
C ARG A 100 16.92 1.10 -3.37
N ILE A 101 16.86 0.82 -2.08
CA ILE A 101 15.61 0.80 -1.33
C ILE A 101 15.01 2.20 -1.25
N GLY A 102 15.83 3.26 -1.14
CA GLY A 102 15.37 4.64 -1.19
C GLY A 102 14.62 5.00 -2.48
N CYS A 103 15.02 4.43 -3.62
CA CYS A 103 14.33 4.65 -4.90
C CYS A 103 13.03 3.84 -5.06
N LEU A 104 12.73 2.89 -4.17
CA LEU A 104 11.50 2.09 -4.30
C LEU A 104 10.22 2.89 -4.04
N ALA A 105 10.28 3.97 -3.27
CA ALA A 105 9.13 4.82 -2.99
C ALA A 105 8.44 5.29 -4.28
N ASP A 106 9.21 5.61 -5.33
CA ASP A 106 8.71 6.09 -6.61
C ASP A 106 8.21 4.94 -7.52
N LEU A 107 8.67 3.71 -7.28
CA LEU A 107 8.31 2.53 -8.08
C LEU A 107 7.11 1.78 -7.54
N LEU A 108 6.97 1.73 -6.23
CA LEU A 108 5.94 0.95 -5.54
C LEU A 108 4.50 1.27 -6.02
N PRO A 109 4.11 2.53 -6.28
CA PRO A 109 2.77 2.80 -6.82
C PRO A 109 2.50 2.04 -8.12
N ARG A 110 3.44 2.04 -9.06
CA ARG A 110 3.31 1.31 -10.34
C ARG A 110 3.31 -0.20 -10.15
N ILE A 111 4.11 -0.71 -9.22
CA ILE A 111 4.12 -2.14 -8.89
C ILE A 111 2.77 -2.56 -8.31
N ILE A 112 2.22 -1.80 -7.36
CA ILE A 112 0.91 -2.05 -6.76
C ILE A 112 -0.17 -2.08 -7.84
N THR A 113 -0.17 -1.11 -8.76
CA THR A 113 -1.13 -1.06 -9.87
C THR A 113 -1.03 -2.28 -10.77
N GLN A 114 0.17 -2.71 -11.15
CA GLN A 114 0.36 -3.88 -12.01
C GLN A 114 -0.04 -5.19 -11.31
N VAL A 115 0.33 -5.34 -10.05
CA VAL A 115 -0.08 -6.51 -9.25
C VAL A 115 -1.58 -6.49 -9.00
N GLY A 116 -2.16 -5.32 -8.71
CA GLY A 116 -3.61 -5.14 -8.58
C GLY A 116 -4.36 -5.58 -9.84
N ALA A 117 -3.94 -5.12 -11.02
CA ALA A 117 -4.54 -5.51 -12.30
C ALA A 117 -4.42 -7.03 -12.57
N LEU A 118 -3.27 -7.62 -12.27
CA LEU A 118 -3.09 -9.07 -12.35
C LEU A 118 -4.06 -9.82 -11.44
N LEU A 119 -4.17 -9.38 -10.19
CA LEU A 119 -5.02 -10.03 -9.18
C LEU A 119 -6.52 -9.85 -9.47
N VAL A 120 -6.93 -8.76 -10.10
CA VAL A 120 -8.32 -8.59 -10.57
C VAL A 120 -8.72 -9.74 -11.47
N VAL A 121 -7.85 -10.11 -12.42
CA VAL A 121 -8.12 -11.22 -13.35
C VAL A 121 -8.02 -12.56 -12.63
N LEU A 122 -6.98 -12.74 -11.82
CA LEU A 122 -6.68 -13.99 -11.14
C LEU A 122 -7.78 -14.36 -10.13
N LEU A 123 -8.22 -13.40 -9.31
CA LEU A 123 -9.20 -13.60 -8.25
C LEU A 123 -10.66 -13.50 -8.75
N GLY A 124 -10.87 -12.98 -9.97
CA GLY A 124 -12.20 -12.81 -10.56
C GLY A 124 -13.10 -11.82 -9.81
N VAL A 125 -12.51 -10.84 -9.12
CA VAL A 125 -13.21 -9.90 -8.20
C VAL A 125 -14.32 -9.09 -8.87
N TRP A 126 -14.26 -8.88 -10.20
CA TRP A 126 -15.29 -8.11 -10.91
C TRP A 126 -16.66 -8.78 -11.00
N ARG A 127 -16.74 -10.08 -10.75
CA ARG A 127 -18.01 -10.80 -10.72
C ARG A 127 -18.93 -10.32 -9.62
N GLU A 128 -18.36 -9.95 -8.46
CA GLU A 128 -19.10 -9.52 -7.28
C GLU A 128 -19.15 -8.00 -7.13
N SER A 129 -18.08 -7.32 -7.53
CA SER A 129 -17.91 -5.88 -7.31
C SER A 129 -18.61 -5.00 -8.36
N GLY A 130 -19.18 -5.58 -9.42
CA GLY A 130 -19.78 -4.79 -10.51
C GLY A 130 -18.79 -3.83 -11.19
N ARG A 131 -17.47 -4.11 -11.15
CA ARG A 131 -16.38 -3.24 -11.62
C ARG A 131 -16.32 -1.91 -10.88
N ALA A 132 -16.75 -1.91 -9.62
CA ALA A 132 -16.70 -0.76 -8.74
C ALA A 132 -15.45 -0.78 -7.86
N THR A 133 -14.87 0.38 -7.65
CA THR A 133 -13.79 0.61 -6.68
C THR A 133 -14.24 1.67 -5.68
N ALA A 134 -13.74 1.57 -4.46
CA ALA A 134 -13.91 2.62 -3.46
C ALA A 134 -12.55 3.27 -3.16
N MET A 135 -12.53 4.60 -3.11
CA MET A 135 -11.34 5.38 -2.75
C MET A 135 -11.53 6.01 -1.38
N ASP A 136 -10.48 5.95 -0.58
CA ASP A 136 -10.42 6.64 0.70
C ASP A 136 -8.96 6.91 1.10
N SER A 137 -8.79 7.83 2.05
CA SER A 137 -7.49 8.08 2.66
C SER A 137 -7.53 7.74 4.14
N THR A 138 -6.48 7.08 4.60
CA THR A 138 -6.31 6.81 6.01
C THR A 138 -5.10 7.54 6.58
N VAL A 139 -5.28 8.17 7.75
CA VAL A 139 -4.21 8.92 8.40
C VAL A 139 -3.29 7.94 9.14
N VAL A 140 -1.99 8.17 9.00
CA VAL A 140 -0.93 7.42 9.66
C VAL A 140 -0.08 8.41 10.46
N HIS A 141 0.10 8.17 11.77
CA HIS A 141 0.88 9.04 12.63
C HIS A 141 2.36 9.07 12.22
N ALA A 142 3.00 10.21 12.39
CA ALA A 142 4.45 10.31 12.29
C ALA A 142 5.13 9.44 13.35
N LYS A 143 6.38 9.02 13.07
CA LYS A 143 7.16 8.15 13.94
C LYS A 143 7.17 8.66 15.39
N ASP A 144 7.00 7.74 16.35
CA ASP A 144 6.96 7.99 17.80
C ASP A 144 5.83 8.98 18.21
N LYS A 145 4.84 9.22 17.32
CA LYS A 145 3.83 10.28 17.45
C LYS A 145 4.43 11.66 17.72
N ALA A 146 5.71 11.85 17.33
CA ALA A 146 6.42 13.09 17.54
C ALA A 146 5.84 14.21 16.69
N VAL A 147 5.41 15.29 17.33
CA VAL A 147 4.66 16.37 16.71
C VAL A 147 5.54 17.60 16.53
N TRP A 148 5.57 18.15 15.32
CA TRP A 148 6.15 19.47 15.08
C TRP A 148 5.08 20.55 15.28
N HIS A 149 5.07 21.18 16.44
CA HIS A 149 4.08 22.19 16.78
C HIS A 149 4.19 23.42 15.87
N LYS A 150 3.05 24.00 15.49
CA LYS A 150 2.97 25.17 14.59
C LYS A 150 3.84 26.35 15.05
N LYS A 151 4.01 26.57 16.38
CA LYS A 151 4.90 27.61 16.92
C LYS A 151 6.34 27.42 16.49
N HIS A 152 6.85 26.17 16.53
CA HIS A 152 8.20 25.84 16.13
C HIS A 152 8.36 25.80 14.60
N GLN A 153 7.29 25.39 13.86
CA GLN A 153 7.31 25.45 12.39
C GLN A 153 7.51 26.89 11.88
N LYS A 154 6.91 27.89 12.54
CA LYS A 154 7.06 29.31 12.18
C LYS A 154 8.48 29.83 12.37
N THR A 155 9.22 29.33 13.35
CA THR A 155 10.60 29.71 13.64
C THR A 155 11.62 28.81 12.96
N GLY A 156 11.20 27.69 12.37
CA GLY A 156 12.12 26.67 11.82
C GLY A 156 12.82 25.83 12.89
N GLU A 157 12.48 26.02 14.17
CA GLU A 157 13.06 25.27 15.27
C GLU A 157 12.59 23.81 15.29
N VAL A 158 13.52 22.86 15.41
CA VAL A 158 13.24 21.43 15.57
C VAL A 158 13.69 21.01 16.98
N PRO A 159 12.79 21.01 17.98
CA PRO A 159 13.15 20.81 19.39
C PRO A 159 13.88 19.50 19.68
N HIS A 160 13.61 18.44 18.92
CA HIS A 160 14.32 17.17 19.07
C HIS A 160 14.34 16.37 17.75
N SER A 161 15.33 15.48 17.62
CA SER A 161 15.61 14.73 16.38
C SER A 161 14.54 13.71 15.97
N ARG A 162 13.59 13.36 16.87
CA ARG A 162 12.48 12.43 16.52
C ARG A 162 11.43 13.08 15.65
N ILE A 163 11.30 14.40 15.65
CA ILE A 163 10.31 15.12 14.85
C ILE A 163 10.57 14.87 13.37
N ASP A 164 9.53 14.43 12.66
CA ASP A 164 9.53 14.32 11.21
C ASP A 164 9.07 15.64 10.59
N THR A 165 10.02 16.45 10.14
CA THR A 165 9.73 17.78 9.57
C THR A 165 9.08 17.73 8.19
N GLN A 166 9.00 16.55 7.57
CA GLN A 166 8.35 16.35 6.27
C GLN A 166 6.88 15.90 6.39
N ALA A 167 6.43 15.54 7.59
CA ALA A 167 5.03 15.24 7.87
C ALA A 167 4.20 16.51 7.99
N GLY A 168 2.88 16.38 8.01
CA GLY A 168 1.96 17.52 8.09
C GLY A 168 0.78 17.30 9.02
N TRP A 169 0.04 18.39 9.26
CA TRP A 169 -1.16 18.39 10.09
C TRP A 169 -2.42 18.13 9.26
N THR A 170 -3.29 17.29 9.77
CA THR A 170 -4.65 17.15 9.27
C THR A 170 -5.64 17.05 10.43
N LYS A 171 -6.92 17.32 10.16
CA LYS A 171 -8.00 17.09 11.11
C LYS A 171 -8.78 15.86 10.70
N SER A 172 -8.74 14.81 11.51
CA SER A 172 -9.57 13.62 11.38
C SER A 172 -10.86 13.81 12.15
N GLY A 173 -12.00 13.34 11.60
CA GLY A 173 -13.27 13.34 12.31
C GLY A 173 -13.25 12.52 13.61
N TRP A 174 -12.46 11.43 13.63
CA TRP A 174 -12.35 10.51 14.76
C TRP A 174 -11.23 10.84 15.74
N HIS A 175 -10.06 11.27 15.23
CA HIS A 175 -8.85 11.45 16.03
C HIS A 175 -8.52 12.92 16.33
N GLY A 176 -9.34 13.86 15.89
CA GLY A 176 -9.04 15.29 16.01
C GLY A 176 -7.82 15.69 15.16
N TRP A 177 -6.91 16.49 15.72
CA TRP A 177 -5.70 16.91 15.04
C TRP A 177 -4.64 15.82 15.06
N VAL A 178 -4.19 15.40 13.88
CA VAL A 178 -3.13 14.38 13.69
C VAL A 178 -1.98 14.99 12.90
N TYR A 179 -0.75 14.71 13.37
CA TYR A 179 0.47 15.04 12.66
C TYR A 179 1.05 13.78 12.03
N GLY A 180 1.18 13.75 10.71
CA GLY A 180 1.63 12.54 10.02
C GLY A 180 1.45 12.58 8.51
N TRP A 181 0.99 11.46 7.97
CA TRP A 181 0.88 11.15 6.55
C TRP A 181 -0.54 10.68 6.23
N LYS A 182 -0.93 10.73 4.97
CA LYS A 182 -2.13 10.06 4.45
C LYS A 182 -1.73 8.97 3.46
N LEU A 183 -2.23 7.77 3.69
CA LEU A 183 -2.21 6.69 2.71
C LEU A 183 -3.55 6.69 1.98
N HIS A 184 -3.52 7.00 0.70
CA HIS A 184 -4.68 6.94 -0.20
C HIS A 184 -4.69 5.60 -0.90
N VAL A 185 -5.83 4.92 -0.92
CA VAL A 185 -6.01 3.62 -1.54
C VAL A 185 -7.28 3.59 -2.36
N ALA A 186 -7.24 2.98 -3.53
CA ALA A 186 -8.41 2.53 -4.25
C ALA A 186 -8.47 1.00 -4.16
N ALA A 187 -9.56 0.46 -3.64
CA ALA A 187 -9.76 -0.98 -3.50
C ALA A 187 -11.08 -1.43 -4.12
N THR A 188 -11.17 -2.70 -4.49
CA THR A 188 -12.41 -3.29 -5.00
C THR A 188 -13.52 -3.24 -3.97
N VAL A 189 -14.74 -3.04 -4.44
CA VAL A 189 -15.97 -3.14 -3.63
C VAL A 189 -16.40 -4.61 -3.59
N GLY A 190 -16.80 -5.11 -2.43
CA GLY A 190 -17.25 -6.49 -2.25
C GLY A 190 -16.59 -7.16 -1.05
N GLU A 191 -16.55 -8.48 -1.05
CA GLU A 191 -15.99 -9.26 0.06
C GLU A 191 -14.45 -9.31 0.04
N ILE A 192 -13.84 -9.24 -1.14
CA ILE A 192 -12.39 -9.20 -1.31
C ILE A 192 -11.95 -7.75 -1.49
N TRP A 193 -11.25 -7.22 -0.50
CA TRP A 193 -10.73 -5.85 -0.52
C TRP A 193 -9.35 -5.82 -1.16
N LEU A 194 -9.33 -5.86 -2.50
CA LEU A 194 -8.09 -5.84 -3.27
C LEU A 194 -7.67 -4.40 -3.56
N PRO A 195 -6.54 -3.92 -3.01
CA PRO A 195 -5.97 -2.64 -3.42
C PRO A 195 -5.58 -2.67 -4.90
N LEU A 196 -6.02 -1.67 -5.67
CA LEU A 196 -5.72 -1.53 -7.10
C LEU A 196 -4.63 -0.51 -7.34
N THR A 197 -4.65 0.58 -6.58
CA THR A 197 -3.61 1.61 -6.59
C THR A 197 -3.50 2.26 -5.22
N ALA A 198 -2.33 2.81 -4.91
CA ALA A 198 -2.08 3.51 -3.64
C ALA A 198 -1.08 4.65 -3.81
N ARG A 199 -1.22 5.69 -2.97
CA ARG A 199 -0.31 6.83 -2.86
C ARG A 199 -0.10 7.20 -1.40
N LEU A 200 1.09 7.68 -1.06
CA LEU A 200 1.33 8.32 0.23
C LEU A 200 1.61 9.80 0.04
N THR A 201 0.93 10.63 0.82
CA THR A 201 1.13 12.08 0.82
C THR A 201 1.35 12.61 2.23
N VAL A 202 1.78 13.87 2.32
CA VAL A 202 1.72 14.60 3.57
C VAL A 202 0.26 14.76 3.99
N ALA A 203 -0.03 14.67 5.29
CA ALA A 203 -1.41 14.58 5.78
C ALA A 203 -2.32 15.78 5.42
N ASN A 204 -1.76 16.93 5.07
CA ASN A 204 -2.52 18.13 4.67
C ASN A 204 -2.89 18.18 3.18
N VAL A 205 -2.49 17.19 2.39
CA VAL A 205 -2.86 17.14 0.96
C VAL A 205 -4.33 16.79 0.83
N HIS A 206 -5.02 17.45 -0.11
CA HIS A 206 -6.46 17.24 -0.35
C HIS A 206 -6.70 15.93 -1.10
N ASP A 207 -7.68 15.15 -0.65
CA ASP A 207 -7.93 13.79 -1.14
C ASP A 207 -8.35 13.76 -2.61
N GLY A 208 -9.16 14.73 -3.05
CA GLY A 208 -9.59 14.84 -4.44
C GLY A 208 -8.45 15.04 -5.44
N ALA A 209 -7.41 15.79 -5.09
CA ALA A 209 -6.25 15.98 -5.96
C ALA A 209 -5.47 14.68 -6.16
N VAL A 210 -5.30 13.90 -5.09
CA VAL A 210 -4.64 12.59 -5.16
C VAL A 210 -5.53 11.57 -5.87
N GLY A 211 -6.83 11.61 -5.63
CA GLY A 211 -7.81 10.76 -6.31
C GLY A 211 -7.77 10.93 -7.83
N GLN A 212 -7.64 12.15 -8.33
CA GLN A 212 -7.48 12.43 -9.76
C GLN A 212 -6.28 11.67 -10.35
N GLU A 213 -5.10 11.77 -9.72
CA GLU A 213 -3.91 11.03 -10.17
C GLU A 213 -4.10 9.51 -10.10
N MET A 214 -4.82 9.03 -9.08
CA MET A 214 -5.08 7.60 -8.90
C MET A 214 -6.06 7.04 -9.93
N VAL A 215 -7.01 7.84 -10.41
CA VAL A 215 -7.96 7.42 -11.48
C VAL A 215 -7.21 7.00 -12.73
N GLU A 216 -6.11 7.66 -13.08
CA GLU A 216 -5.28 7.32 -14.24
C GLU A 216 -4.66 5.92 -14.15
N ASP A 217 -4.38 5.47 -12.94
CA ASP A 217 -3.75 4.17 -12.66
C ASP A 217 -4.75 3.01 -12.50
N LEU A 218 -6.05 3.27 -12.44
CA LEU A 218 -7.04 2.20 -12.28
C LEU A 218 -7.06 1.27 -13.50
N PRO A 219 -7.41 -0.02 -13.34
CA PRO A 219 -7.68 -0.91 -14.47
C PRO A 219 -8.71 -0.34 -15.44
N SER A 220 -8.57 -0.64 -16.73
CA SER A 220 -9.43 -0.09 -17.79
C SER A 220 -10.90 -0.52 -17.70
N ASP A 221 -11.17 -1.61 -17.02
CA ASP A 221 -12.52 -2.18 -16.83
C ASP A 221 -13.26 -1.62 -15.61
N VAL A 222 -12.64 -0.75 -14.83
CA VAL A 222 -13.35 -0.01 -13.77
C VAL A 222 -14.44 0.85 -14.39
N ARG A 223 -15.65 0.80 -13.81
CA ARG A 223 -16.83 1.55 -14.26
C ARG A 223 -17.31 2.55 -13.23
N PHE A 224 -17.10 2.27 -11.96
CA PHE A 224 -17.57 3.10 -10.86
C PHE A 224 -16.44 3.37 -9.87
N VAL A 225 -16.32 4.62 -9.45
CA VAL A 225 -15.46 5.03 -8.34
C VAL A 225 -16.35 5.62 -7.24
N LEU A 226 -16.30 5.02 -6.06
CA LEU A 226 -17.00 5.48 -4.87
C LEU A 226 -16.03 6.27 -4.00
N GLY A 227 -16.39 7.49 -3.64
CA GLY A 227 -15.60 8.36 -2.76
C GLY A 227 -16.47 9.10 -1.75
N ASP A 228 -15.87 9.73 -0.76
CA ASP A 228 -16.56 10.67 0.08
C ASP A 228 -16.71 12.05 -0.60
N GLN A 229 -17.27 13.03 0.11
CA GLN A 229 -17.47 14.38 -0.41
C GLN A 229 -16.16 15.09 -0.82
N HIS A 230 -15.00 14.68 -0.27
CA HIS A 230 -13.69 15.26 -0.55
C HIS A 230 -13.15 14.85 -1.92
N TYR A 231 -13.70 13.77 -2.51
CA TYR A 231 -13.39 13.35 -3.89
C TYR A 231 -14.26 14.06 -4.94
N ARG A 232 -15.30 14.77 -4.54
CA ARG A 232 -16.18 15.49 -5.46
C ARG A 232 -15.60 16.85 -5.85
N THR A 233 -14.66 16.84 -6.76
CA THR A 233 -14.05 18.03 -7.37
C THR A 233 -14.24 17.97 -8.87
N GLU A 234 -14.29 19.13 -9.54
CA GLU A 234 -14.41 19.20 -11.01
C GLU A 234 -13.28 18.43 -11.70
N GLN A 235 -12.07 18.49 -11.14
CA GLN A 235 -10.90 17.79 -11.68
C GLN A 235 -11.09 16.26 -11.58
N MET A 236 -11.60 15.77 -10.46
CA MET A 236 -11.87 14.35 -10.26
C MET A 236 -13.01 13.86 -11.16
N GLU A 237 -14.09 14.64 -11.28
CA GLU A 237 -15.21 14.36 -12.19
C GLU A 237 -14.72 14.29 -13.64
N SER A 238 -13.89 15.26 -14.07
CA SER A 238 -13.29 15.28 -15.41
C SER A 238 -12.37 14.08 -15.67
N ALA A 239 -11.51 13.73 -14.71
CA ALA A 239 -10.61 12.58 -14.84
C ALA A 239 -11.39 11.26 -14.96
N CYS A 240 -12.44 11.08 -14.18
CA CYS A 240 -13.33 9.93 -14.28
C CYS A 240 -14.04 9.89 -15.63
N HIS A 241 -14.61 11.02 -16.07
CA HIS A 241 -15.34 11.13 -17.34
C HIS A 241 -14.46 10.77 -18.54
N LEU A 242 -13.22 11.28 -18.59
CA LEU A 242 -12.25 10.98 -19.66
C LEU A 242 -11.95 9.47 -19.77
N ARG A 243 -12.13 8.71 -18.70
CA ARG A 243 -11.92 7.27 -18.66
C ARG A 243 -13.22 6.45 -18.78
N GLY A 244 -14.37 7.09 -18.96
CA GLY A 244 -15.67 6.43 -18.98
C GLY A 244 -16.04 5.80 -17.64
N ILE A 245 -15.59 6.42 -16.54
CA ILE A 245 -15.86 6.01 -15.16
C ILE A 245 -16.91 6.93 -14.56
N GLU A 246 -17.92 6.38 -13.91
CA GLU A 246 -18.92 7.12 -13.13
C GLU A 246 -18.36 7.39 -11.73
N LEU A 247 -18.26 8.65 -11.35
CA LEU A 247 -17.89 9.06 -9.98
C LEU A 247 -19.14 9.12 -9.09
N VAL A 248 -19.21 8.26 -8.11
CA VAL A 248 -20.25 8.23 -7.08
C VAL A 248 -19.69 8.84 -5.79
N ALA A 249 -19.78 10.16 -5.65
CA ALA A 249 -19.33 10.88 -4.47
C ALA A 249 -20.48 11.68 -3.87
N THR A 250 -20.69 11.57 -2.56
CA THR A 250 -21.80 12.21 -1.90
C THR A 250 -21.54 13.70 -1.63
N ARG A 251 -22.50 14.57 -1.96
CA ARG A 251 -22.50 15.93 -1.41
C ARG A 251 -23.00 15.89 0.02
N GLY A 252 -22.20 16.35 0.98
CA GLY A 252 -22.59 16.38 2.37
C GLY A 252 -24.00 16.97 2.58
N GLY A 253 -24.92 16.17 3.08
CA GLY A 253 -26.23 16.61 3.56
C GLY A 253 -27.31 16.92 2.52
N LYS A 254 -27.01 16.95 1.23
CA LYS A 254 -27.98 17.36 0.20
C LYS A 254 -28.33 16.22 -0.76
N TYR A 255 -28.82 15.11 -0.23
CA TYR A 255 -29.67 14.24 -1.04
C TYR A 255 -31.09 14.82 -1.07
N PRO A 256 -31.78 14.75 -2.22
CA PRO A 256 -33.20 15.05 -2.23
C PRO A 256 -33.90 14.21 -1.15
N HIS A 257 -34.75 14.83 -0.37
CA HIS A 257 -35.57 14.16 0.66
C HIS A 257 -36.68 13.27 0.03
N THR A 258 -36.35 12.56 -1.03
CA THR A 258 -37.19 11.57 -1.67
C THR A 258 -36.77 10.18 -1.16
N ASP A 259 -37.72 9.27 -1.04
CA ASP A 259 -37.47 7.89 -0.61
C ASP A 259 -36.37 7.23 -1.44
N CYS A 260 -36.34 7.52 -2.74
CA CYS A 260 -35.29 7.07 -3.66
C CYS A 260 -33.90 7.62 -3.29
N GLY A 261 -33.79 8.88 -2.89
CA GLY A 261 -32.52 9.50 -2.49
C GLY A 261 -31.99 8.95 -1.17
N VAL A 262 -32.88 8.62 -0.25
CA VAL A 262 -32.51 7.98 1.03
C VAL A 262 -31.98 6.56 0.79
N GLU A 263 -32.63 5.80 -0.08
CA GLU A 263 -32.22 4.42 -0.41
C GLU A 263 -30.86 4.38 -1.13
N VAL A 264 -30.64 5.24 -2.13
CA VAL A 264 -29.36 5.37 -2.82
C VAL A 264 -28.24 5.72 -1.85
N ARG A 265 -28.49 6.65 -0.91
CA ARG A 265 -27.52 6.99 0.14
C ARG A 265 -27.21 5.80 1.05
N ARG A 266 -28.21 5.03 1.45
CA ARG A 266 -28.05 3.85 2.29
C ARG A 266 -27.20 2.79 1.59
N ILE A 267 -27.48 2.49 0.34
CA ILE A 267 -26.71 1.52 -0.47
C ILE A 267 -25.26 2.00 -0.61
N PHE A 268 -25.05 3.27 -0.95
CA PHE A 268 -23.71 3.86 -1.07
C PHE A 268 -22.89 3.71 0.22
N HIS A 269 -23.46 4.08 1.36
CA HIS A 269 -22.78 3.95 2.65
C HIS A 269 -22.46 2.50 2.99
N GLN A 270 -23.38 1.57 2.69
CA GLN A 270 -23.16 0.15 2.93
C GLN A 270 -22.01 -0.39 2.06
N LEU A 271 -21.98 -0.05 0.78
CA LEU A 271 -20.91 -0.50 -0.14
C LEU A 271 -19.56 0.07 0.27
N ARG A 272 -19.50 1.35 0.61
CA ARG A 272 -18.27 2.01 1.04
C ARG A 272 -17.77 1.47 2.38
N SER A 273 -18.63 1.36 3.37
CA SER A 273 -18.28 0.86 4.70
C SER A 273 -17.82 -0.60 4.65
N LYS A 274 -18.50 -1.44 3.87
CA LYS A 274 -18.13 -2.85 3.70
C LYS A 274 -16.87 -3.08 2.85
N SER A 275 -16.33 -2.06 2.21
CA SER A 275 -15.15 -2.17 1.35
C SER A 275 -13.96 -1.37 1.89
N ILE A 276 -13.84 -0.11 1.52
CA ILE A 276 -12.62 0.67 1.78
C ILE A 276 -12.42 1.00 3.27
N GLU A 277 -13.49 1.22 4.03
CA GLU A 277 -13.38 1.46 5.47
C GLU A 277 -12.90 0.19 6.19
N ASN A 278 -13.46 -0.97 5.84
CA ASN A 278 -13.01 -2.25 6.36
C ASN A 278 -11.58 -2.58 5.92
N PHE A 279 -11.22 -2.27 4.67
CA PHE A 279 -9.84 -2.39 4.22
C PHE A 279 -8.90 -1.55 5.09
N ASN A 280 -9.22 -0.28 5.31
CA ASN A 280 -8.39 0.63 6.09
C ASN A 280 -8.19 0.13 7.54
N GLU A 281 -9.25 -0.34 8.18
CA GLU A 281 -9.18 -0.91 9.54
C GLU A 281 -8.36 -2.22 9.57
N HIS A 282 -8.60 -3.09 8.60
CA HIS A 282 -7.86 -4.35 8.47
C HIS A 282 -6.38 -4.10 8.21
N PHE A 283 -6.07 -3.19 7.29
CA PHE A 283 -4.70 -2.77 6.97
C PHE A 283 -3.97 -2.21 8.19
N LYS A 284 -4.57 -1.25 8.88
CA LYS A 284 -4.01 -0.68 10.12
C LYS A 284 -3.77 -1.74 11.17
N SER A 285 -4.73 -2.66 11.32
CA SER A 285 -4.65 -3.76 12.28
C SER A 285 -3.54 -4.76 11.96
N ILE A 286 -3.25 -5.04 10.68
CA ILE A 286 -2.15 -5.94 10.26
C ILE A 286 -0.79 -5.30 10.53
N PHE A 287 -0.62 -4.04 10.12
CA PHE A 287 0.68 -3.37 10.13
C PHE A 287 0.90 -2.46 11.34
N ASP A 288 0.01 -2.51 12.34
CA ASP A 288 -0.01 -1.64 13.53
C ASP A 288 0.03 -0.14 13.20
N ALA A 289 -0.53 0.22 12.03
CA ALA A 289 -0.54 1.60 11.55
C ALA A 289 -1.48 2.54 12.35
N HIS A 290 -2.17 2.01 13.39
CA HIS A 290 -2.88 2.82 14.38
C HIS A 290 -1.96 3.57 15.33
N ALA A 291 -0.77 3.00 15.62
CA ALA A 291 0.17 3.60 16.56
C ALA A 291 0.99 4.69 15.89
N ASP A 292 1.92 4.28 15.06
CA ASP A 292 2.81 5.14 14.30
C ASP A 292 3.56 4.31 13.25
N VAL A 293 4.21 4.98 12.31
CA VAL A 293 5.10 4.29 11.37
C VAL A 293 6.51 4.13 11.94
N PRO A 294 7.21 3.03 11.66
CA PRO A 294 8.57 2.79 12.18
C PRO A 294 9.62 3.69 11.50
N THR A 295 9.24 4.46 10.50
CA THR A 295 10.14 5.21 9.61
C THR A 295 9.94 6.71 9.74
N LYS A 296 10.97 7.50 9.42
CA LYS A 296 10.97 8.96 9.42
C LYS A 296 11.34 9.50 8.03
N GLY A 297 10.64 10.54 7.58
CA GLY A 297 10.84 11.19 6.29
C GLY A 297 10.00 10.59 5.16
N LYS A 298 9.71 11.42 4.15
CA LYS A 298 8.76 11.11 3.06
C LYS A 298 9.06 9.78 2.37
N ASN A 299 10.27 9.61 1.85
CA ASN A 299 10.61 8.45 1.02
C ASN A 299 10.62 7.14 1.82
N THR A 300 11.12 7.17 3.06
CA THR A 300 11.16 5.99 3.91
C THR A 300 9.77 5.59 4.39
N THR A 301 8.91 6.56 4.69
CA THR A 301 7.53 6.31 5.08
C THR A 301 6.68 5.87 3.90
N ALA A 302 6.88 6.48 2.71
CA ALA A 302 6.23 6.01 1.48
C ALA A 302 6.63 4.57 1.15
N ARG A 303 7.91 4.25 1.23
CA ARG A 303 8.38 2.87 1.05
C ARG A 303 7.69 1.92 2.03
N PHE A 304 7.63 2.22 3.33
CA PHE A 304 6.98 1.37 4.33
C PHE A 304 5.49 1.18 4.02
N ALA A 305 4.73 2.26 3.89
CA ALA A 305 3.29 2.21 3.70
C ALA A 305 2.90 1.53 2.37
N LEU A 306 3.60 1.87 1.28
CA LEU A 306 3.32 1.26 -0.02
C LEU A 306 3.80 -0.20 -0.11
N SER A 307 4.92 -0.55 0.54
CA SER A 307 5.31 -1.97 0.67
C SER A 307 4.30 -2.75 1.50
N ALA A 308 3.67 -2.16 2.49
CA ALA A 308 2.60 -2.80 3.26
C ALA A 308 1.36 -3.09 2.39
N VAL A 309 0.99 -2.17 1.48
CA VAL A 309 -0.06 -2.42 0.49
C VAL A 309 0.32 -3.57 -0.46
N LEU A 310 1.56 -3.60 -0.94
CA LEU A 310 2.04 -4.69 -1.77
C LEU A 310 2.04 -6.03 -1.00
N VAL A 311 2.48 -6.05 0.26
CA VAL A 311 2.44 -7.24 1.12
C VAL A 311 1.00 -7.74 1.29
N TYR A 312 0.03 -6.83 1.42
CA TYR A 312 -1.38 -7.19 1.47
C TYR A 312 -1.83 -7.88 0.16
N GLN A 313 -1.46 -7.35 -1.00
CA GLN A 313 -1.74 -7.97 -2.30
C GLN A 313 -1.07 -9.35 -2.42
N LEU A 314 0.20 -9.48 -2.04
CA LEU A 314 0.91 -10.76 -2.04
C LEU A 314 0.26 -11.78 -1.10
N GLY A 315 -0.24 -11.34 0.04
CA GLY A 315 -1.00 -12.18 0.96
C GLY A 315 -2.28 -12.75 0.34
N LEU A 316 -3.06 -11.92 -0.38
CA LEU A 316 -4.22 -12.38 -1.13
C LEU A 316 -3.83 -13.38 -2.22
N TRP A 317 -2.75 -13.10 -2.94
CA TRP A 317 -2.24 -13.99 -3.99
C TRP A 317 -1.86 -15.38 -3.45
N ILE A 318 -1.07 -15.43 -2.36
CA ILE A 318 -0.68 -16.70 -1.75
C ILE A 318 -1.91 -17.47 -1.27
N ARG A 319 -2.86 -16.81 -0.63
CA ARG A 319 -4.09 -17.47 -0.17
C ARG A 319 -4.88 -18.06 -1.32
N TYR A 320 -4.94 -17.36 -2.45
CA TYR A 320 -5.55 -17.89 -3.67
C TYR A 320 -4.83 -19.15 -4.18
N GLU A 321 -3.50 -19.10 -4.30
CA GLU A 321 -2.70 -20.24 -4.75
C GLU A 321 -2.84 -21.48 -3.83
N LEU A 322 -3.03 -21.23 -2.52
CA LEU A 322 -3.26 -22.27 -1.52
C LEU A 322 -4.72 -22.75 -1.41
N GLY A 323 -5.63 -22.17 -2.18
CA GLY A 323 -7.06 -22.47 -2.09
C GLY A 323 -7.70 -22.06 -0.77
N LEU A 324 -7.14 -21.06 -0.07
CA LEU A 324 -7.64 -20.55 1.21
C LEU A 324 -8.67 -19.43 0.99
N PRO A 325 -9.65 -19.24 1.91
CA PRO A 325 -10.62 -18.16 1.82
C PRO A 325 -9.94 -16.78 1.73
N LEU A 326 -10.34 -15.92 0.79
CA LEU A 326 -9.71 -14.63 0.54
C LEU A 326 -10.25 -13.51 1.45
N CYS A 327 -11.54 -13.58 1.81
CA CYS A 327 -12.21 -12.58 2.65
C CYS A 327 -11.92 -12.76 4.16
N GLN A 328 -11.30 -13.86 4.58
CA GLN A 328 -11.04 -14.16 5.98
C GLN A 328 -9.60 -14.65 6.19
N GLY A 329 -9.07 -14.44 7.39
CA GLY A 329 -7.80 -15.04 7.82
C GLY A 329 -6.52 -14.42 7.25
N LEU A 330 -6.58 -13.31 6.48
CA LEU A 330 -5.38 -12.62 5.98
C LEU A 330 -4.57 -12.01 7.13
N LYS A 331 -5.22 -11.42 8.13
CA LYS A 331 -4.55 -10.83 9.29
C LYS A 331 -3.72 -11.83 10.10
N PRO A 332 -4.27 -12.97 10.57
CA PRO A 332 -3.46 -13.97 11.27
C PRO A 332 -2.36 -14.54 10.36
N PHE A 333 -2.61 -14.69 9.06
CA PHE A 333 -1.61 -15.14 8.10
C PHE A 333 -0.43 -14.18 8.00
N LEU A 334 -0.66 -12.87 7.85
CA LEU A 334 0.39 -11.85 7.74
C LEU A 334 1.08 -11.52 9.08
N ARG A 335 0.40 -11.71 10.21
CA ARG A 335 0.99 -11.52 11.55
C ARG A 335 1.82 -12.69 12.04
N ALA A 336 1.64 -13.86 11.46
CA ALA A 336 2.41 -15.05 11.79
C ALA A 336 3.82 -15.07 11.17
N VAL A 337 4.11 -14.09 10.30
CA VAL A 337 5.41 -13.86 9.65
C VAL A 337 6.31 -13.02 10.53
#